data_bc21020c3715a064a725df2196170d9d
#
_entry.id   bc21020c3715a064a725df2196170d9d
#
_cell.length_a   1.000
_cell.length_b   1.000
_cell.length_c   1.000
_cell.angle_alpha   90.00
_cell.angle_beta   90.00
_cell.angle_gamma   90.00
#
_symmetry.space_group_name_H-M   'P 1'
#
loop_
_entity.id
_entity.type
_entity.pdbx_description
1 polymer ?
#
loop_
_entity_poly.entity_id
_entity_poly.type
_entity_poly.pdbx_seq_one_letter_code
_entity_poly.pdbx_strand_id
1 'polypeptide(L)'
;MSAALLLEHVSYRYPGGAAPALREISLCVEPGEFVVLAGASGSGKSTLLRAASGLVPHFHGGEFTGRLESGGLDTRTHDPARIAAVAGTLFQDPETQVVMGTVRAELAFPLENLGLGAAAVARGVEEAALALGIAPLLDRSTHTLSGGELQRVALGAALAGRPAVALLDEPTSQLDPVAGDELLGVLRRLNEEWGTAVVLAEHRLERCLGAADRVVALHDGAVACDADPRGFLDWAGEHAPGLQTPGARLFALAGRRPLPVSVKDARRTLAAEDAPARARDDGVHDRGRQRGRRRRREPALAFSSVWLEHTGGATVLRGVDLAVAPGERVALLGRNGAGKSTLLRVAAGLTPPTRGKVVRTGRVALLMQNPGDYALRDRIGDELSQAALETAGLGALAERNPRDLSGGERQRLALAIVLRGERPAVVCLDEPTRGMDRRHKETLCAMLQDLAAAGSAVIVATHDTEFTAAFSERTVLLGDGRPVADAPTADVLAGGWYFATQTARILDGAALLPEEGAALLRREVALA
;
A
#
# COMPACT_ATOMS: atom_id res chain seq x y z
N MET A 1 -2.56 -30.33 19.11
CA MET A 1 -3.08 -29.79 17.83
C MET A 1 -1.86 -29.51 16.98
N SER A 2 -1.85 -29.83 15.68
CA SER A 2 -0.73 -29.48 14.81
C SER A 2 -0.73 -27.97 14.55
N ALA A 3 0.46 -27.38 14.42
CA ALA A 3 0.62 -25.98 14.05
C ALA A 3 -0.09 -25.69 12.71
N ALA A 4 -0.60 -24.47 12.53
CA ALA A 4 -1.17 -24.03 11.24
C ALA A 4 -0.06 -23.81 10.20
N LEU A 5 1.11 -23.35 10.65
CA LEU A 5 2.32 -23.23 9.83
C LEU A 5 3.54 -23.54 10.70
N LEU A 6 4.41 -24.45 10.23
CA LEU A 6 5.64 -24.83 10.92
C LEU A 6 6.83 -24.75 9.97
N LEU A 7 7.85 -23.99 10.36
CA LEU A 7 9.14 -23.92 9.69
C LEU A 7 10.23 -24.38 10.67
N GLU A 8 11.09 -25.28 10.24
CA GLU A 8 12.25 -25.77 11.00
C GLU A 8 13.50 -25.64 10.15
N HIS A 9 14.38 -24.69 10.48
CA HIS A 9 15.64 -24.39 9.79
C HIS A 9 15.50 -24.24 8.26
N VAL A 10 14.45 -23.52 7.82
CA VAL A 10 14.14 -23.34 6.40
C VAL A 10 15.10 -22.36 5.77
N SER A 11 15.81 -22.80 4.73
CA SER A 11 16.59 -21.94 3.86
C SER A 11 16.21 -22.17 2.41
N TYR A 12 16.16 -21.08 1.62
CA TYR A 12 15.80 -21.16 0.21
C TYR A 12 16.59 -20.18 -0.63
N ARG A 13 17.09 -20.66 -1.78
CA ARG A 13 17.78 -19.86 -2.81
C ARG A 13 17.09 -20.06 -4.16
N TYR A 14 16.73 -18.95 -4.80
CA TYR A 14 16.22 -18.97 -6.18
C TYR A 14 17.29 -19.45 -7.17
N PRO A 15 16.90 -20.07 -8.31
CA PRO A 15 17.84 -20.42 -9.37
C PRO A 15 18.64 -19.21 -9.84
N GLY A 16 19.96 -19.33 -9.90
CA GLY A 16 20.85 -18.23 -10.28
C GLY A 16 21.00 -17.10 -9.26
N GLY A 17 20.33 -17.19 -8.11
CA GLY A 17 20.45 -16.20 -7.03
C GLY A 17 21.82 -16.26 -6.34
N ALA A 18 22.50 -15.10 -6.20
CA ALA A 18 23.80 -15.02 -5.54
C ALA A 18 23.74 -15.29 -4.03
N ALA A 19 22.60 -15.01 -3.39
CA ALA A 19 22.39 -15.22 -1.95
C ALA A 19 21.05 -15.93 -1.69
N PRO A 20 20.92 -16.67 -0.58
CA PRO A 20 19.65 -17.26 -0.17
C PRO A 20 18.62 -16.15 0.17
N ALA A 21 17.38 -16.33 -0.29
CA ALA A 21 16.26 -15.46 -0.01
C ALA A 21 15.64 -15.73 1.37
N LEU A 22 15.79 -16.95 1.89
CA LEU A 22 15.46 -17.35 3.26
C LEU A 22 16.68 -18.04 3.88
N ARG A 23 16.95 -17.76 5.15
CA ARG A 23 18.12 -18.27 5.89
C ARG A 23 17.72 -18.77 7.26
N GLU A 24 17.81 -20.09 7.47
CA GLU A 24 17.62 -20.75 8.75
C GLU A 24 16.37 -20.30 9.52
N ILE A 25 15.25 -20.09 8.80
CA ILE A 25 14.01 -19.65 9.43
C ILE A 25 13.40 -20.79 10.22
N SER A 26 13.19 -20.56 11.52
CA SER A 26 12.37 -21.39 12.40
C SER A 26 11.22 -20.57 12.93
N LEU A 27 9.99 -20.98 12.65
CA LEU A 27 8.76 -20.27 13.01
C LEU A 27 7.62 -21.27 13.17
N CYS A 28 6.84 -21.11 14.22
CA CYS A 28 5.60 -21.86 14.45
C CYS A 28 4.45 -20.85 14.53
N VAL A 29 3.38 -21.07 13.76
CA VAL A 29 2.14 -20.30 13.85
C VAL A 29 1.04 -21.24 14.32
N GLU A 30 0.39 -20.88 15.41
CA GLU A 30 -0.66 -21.67 16.00
C GLU A 30 -2.00 -21.49 15.28
N PRO A 31 -2.93 -22.45 15.34
CA PRO A 31 -4.28 -22.27 14.86
C PRO A 31 -4.96 -21.05 15.51
N GLY A 32 -5.56 -20.18 14.69
CA GLY A 32 -6.21 -18.96 15.16
C GLY A 32 -5.25 -17.83 15.55
N GLU A 33 -3.95 -17.95 15.32
CA GLU A 33 -2.98 -16.88 15.54
C GLU A 33 -2.99 -15.87 14.37
N PHE A 34 -2.97 -14.57 14.68
CA PHE A 34 -2.84 -13.49 13.68
C PHE A 34 -1.41 -12.95 13.70
N VAL A 35 -0.60 -13.39 12.76
CA VAL A 35 0.83 -13.02 12.63
C VAL A 35 1.02 -11.99 11.54
N VAL A 36 1.70 -10.88 11.86
CA VAL A 36 2.14 -9.88 10.87
C VAL A 36 3.61 -10.10 10.55
N LEU A 37 3.92 -10.30 9.26
CA LEU A 37 5.29 -10.33 8.75
C LEU A 37 5.73 -8.90 8.41
N ALA A 38 6.66 -8.37 9.17
CA ALA A 38 7.26 -7.06 8.97
C ALA A 38 8.64 -7.18 8.30
N GLY A 39 9.12 -6.12 7.65
CA GLY A 39 10.45 -6.06 7.05
C GLY A 39 10.50 -5.14 5.83
N ALA A 40 11.68 -4.70 5.48
CA ALA A 40 11.92 -3.89 4.28
C ALA A 40 11.60 -4.66 2.98
N SER A 41 11.50 -3.97 1.86
CA SER A 41 11.41 -4.61 0.55
C SER A 41 12.63 -5.51 0.33
N GLY A 42 12.39 -6.72 -0.18
CA GLY A 42 13.46 -7.72 -0.38
C GLY A 42 13.90 -8.48 0.87
N SER A 43 13.29 -8.29 2.04
CA SER A 43 13.65 -9.01 3.27
C SER A 43 13.27 -10.50 3.30
N GLY A 44 12.53 -11.02 2.30
CA GLY A 44 12.14 -12.43 2.20
C GLY A 44 10.67 -12.73 2.51
N LYS A 45 9.82 -11.74 2.87
CA LYS A 45 8.39 -11.94 3.23
C LYS A 45 7.61 -12.71 2.16
N SER A 46 7.58 -12.21 0.93
CA SER A 46 6.89 -12.88 -0.19
C SER A 46 7.46 -14.26 -0.51
N THR A 47 8.78 -14.44 -0.32
CA THR A 47 9.43 -15.75 -0.50
C THR A 47 8.98 -16.74 0.58
N LEU A 48 8.85 -16.31 1.84
CA LEU A 48 8.34 -17.12 2.92
C LEU A 48 6.88 -17.56 2.63
N LEU A 49 6.03 -16.62 2.19
CA LEU A 49 4.64 -16.94 1.82
C LEU A 49 4.56 -17.90 0.63
N ARG A 50 5.43 -17.75 -0.38
CA ARG A 50 5.53 -18.69 -1.50
C ARG A 50 6.02 -20.07 -1.06
N ALA A 51 6.93 -20.14 -0.11
CA ALA A 51 7.37 -21.42 0.46
C ALA A 51 6.22 -22.09 1.23
N ALA A 52 5.49 -21.32 2.05
CA ALA A 52 4.34 -21.81 2.81
C ALA A 52 3.17 -22.26 1.92
N SER A 53 3.02 -21.68 0.71
CA SER A 53 2.03 -22.11 -0.29
C SER A 53 2.51 -23.26 -1.20
N GLY A 54 3.73 -23.76 -1.00
CA GLY A 54 4.32 -24.84 -1.81
C GLY A 54 4.78 -24.41 -3.20
N LEU A 55 4.75 -23.12 -3.56
CA LEU A 55 5.21 -22.64 -4.88
C LEU A 55 6.73 -22.72 -5.02
N VAL A 56 7.47 -22.61 -3.93
CA VAL A 56 8.89 -22.93 -3.90
C VAL A 56 9.09 -24.21 -3.08
N PRO A 57 9.87 -25.16 -3.56
CA PRO A 57 10.63 -25.16 -4.82
C PRO A 57 9.83 -25.60 -6.07
N HIS A 58 8.59 -26.10 -5.93
CA HIS A 58 7.87 -26.81 -7.00
C HIS A 58 7.71 -26.01 -8.30
N PHE A 59 7.31 -24.74 -8.22
CA PHE A 59 7.07 -23.90 -9.39
C PHE A 59 8.31 -23.09 -9.79
N HIS A 60 9.05 -22.57 -8.81
CA HIS A 60 10.18 -21.68 -9.07
C HIS A 60 11.53 -22.42 -9.13
N GLY A 61 11.59 -23.70 -8.78
CA GLY A 61 12.85 -24.43 -8.65
C GLY A 61 13.71 -23.90 -7.50
N GLY A 62 15.02 -24.08 -7.58
CA GLY A 62 15.97 -23.59 -6.58
C GLY A 62 16.36 -24.62 -5.53
N GLU A 63 17.16 -24.17 -4.56
CA GLU A 63 17.67 -25.00 -3.47
C GLU A 63 16.85 -24.73 -2.20
N PHE A 64 16.19 -25.76 -1.69
CA PHE A 64 15.38 -25.70 -0.47
C PHE A 64 15.91 -26.68 0.57
N THR A 65 16.16 -26.19 1.79
CA THR A 65 16.57 -27.02 2.94
C THR A 65 15.66 -26.76 4.15
N GLY A 66 15.70 -27.64 5.13
CA GLY A 66 14.83 -27.57 6.29
C GLY A 66 13.48 -28.27 6.08
N ARG A 67 12.53 -28.07 6.98
CA ARG A 67 11.17 -28.64 6.95
C ARG A 67 10.16 -27.50 7.00
N LEU A 68 9.13 -27.56 6.14
CA LEU A 68 8.03 -26.62 6.15
C LEU A 68 6.71 -27.37 6.01
N GLU A 69 5.80 -27.14 6.95
CA GLU A 69 4.44 -27.69 6.94
C GLU A 69 3.40 -26.57 6.97
N SER A 70 2.42 -26.65 6.08
CA SER A 70 1.22 -25.80 6.06
C SER A 70 0.00 -26.68 6.31
N GLY A 71 -0.80 -26.35 7.35
CA GLY A 71 -1.95 -27.16 7.73
C GLY A 71 -1.61 -28.64 7.99
N GLY A 72 -0.39 -28.94 8.45
CA GLY A 72 0.11 -30.30 8.69
C GLY A 72 0.60 -31.05 7.46
N LEU A 73 0.68 -30.40 6.29
CA LEU A 73 1.21 -30.98 5.05
C LEU A 73 2.62 -30.44 4.76
N ASP A 74 3.62 -31.32 4.61
CA ASP A 74 4.98 -30.93 4.19
C ASP A 74 4.96 -30.38 2.75
N THR A 75 5.35 -29.12 2.59
CA THR A 75 5.29 -28.41 1.29
C THR A 75 6.27 -28.93 0.26
N ARG A 76 7.27 -29.75 0.63
CA ARG A 76 8.21 -30.36 -0.32
C ARG A 76 7.71 -31.67 -0.90
N THR A 77 6.89 -32.39 -0.15
CA THR A 77 6.39 -33.73 -0.52
C THR A 77 4.99 -33.70 -1.12
N HIS A 78 4.23 -32.63 -0.85
CA HIS A 78 2.90 -32.44 -1.39
C HIS A 78 2.94 -31.37 -2.49
N ASP A 79 2.19 -31.62 -3.57
CA ASP A 79 2.04 -30.66 -4.66
C ASP A 79 1.29 -29.38 -4.21
N PRO A 80 1.48 -28.24 -4.91
CA PRO A 80 0.80 -26.98 -4.57
C PRO A 80 -0.73 -27.08 -4.54
N ALA A 81 -1.34 -27.99 -5.32
CA ALA A 81 -2.79 -28.15 -5.33
C ALA A 81 -3.30 -28.75 -3.99
N ARG A 82 -2.55 -29.68 -3.39
CA ARG A 82 -2.86 -30.20 -2.06
C ARG A 82 -2.62 -29.18 -0.95
N ILE A 83 -1.56 -28.38 -1.07
CA ILE A 83 -1.28 -27.30 -0.11
C ILE A 83 -2.38 -26.23 -0.20
N ALA A 84 -2.88 -25.90 -1.40
CA ALA A 84 -3.97 -24.94 -1.58
C ALA A 84 -5.29 -25.37 -0.91
N ALA A 85 -5.46 -26.66 -0.60
CA ALA A 85 -6.62 -27.15 0.16
C ALA A 85 -6.59 -26.73 1.64
N VAL A 86 -5.40 -26.47 2.20
CA VAL A 86 -5.19 -26.14 3.62
C VAL A 86 -4.62 -24.73 3.83
N ALA A 87 -4.03 -24.13 2.80
CA ALA A 87 -3.43 -22.79 2.82
C ALA A 87 -4.05 -21.90 1.74
N GLY A 88 -4.90 -20.97 2.14
CA GLY A 88 -5.47 -19.95 1.25
C GLY A 88 -4.44 -18.85 1.00
N THR A 89 -4.08 -18.60 -0.26
CA THR A 89 -3.00 -17.66 -0.58
C THR A 89 -3.50 -16.49 -1.41
N LEU A 90 -3.13 -15.27 -1.03
CA LEU A 90 -3.28 -14.06 -1.84
C LEU A 90 -1.90 -13.49 -2.13
N PHE A 91 -1.58 -13.34 -3.42
CA PHE A 91 -0.33 -12.74 -3.89
C PHE A 91 -0.46 -11.22 -4.02
N GLN A 92 0.69 -10.55 -4.05
CA GLN A 92 0.79 -9.09 -4.19
C GLN A 92 0.09 -8.55 -5.45
N ASP A 93 0.05 -9.34 -6.52
CA ASP A 93 -0.56 -8.98 -7.79
C ASP A 93 -1.77 -9.89 -8.10
N PRO A 94 -3.00 -9.50 -7.74
CA PRO A 94 -4.19 -10.32 -7.93
C PRO A 94 -4.54 -10.53 -9.41
N GLU A 95 -4.08 -9.66 -10.33
CA GLU A 95 -4.29 -9.83 -11.78
C GLU A 95 -3.64 -11.11 -12.31
N THR A 96 -2.55 -11.57 -11.68
CA THR A 96 -1.87 -12.81 -12.03
C THR A 96 -2.48 -14.05 -11.39
N GLN A 97 -3.38 -13.88 -10.43
CA GLN A 97 -3.97 -14.96 -9.64
C GLN A 97 -5.38 -15.35 -10.15
N VAL A 98 -6.18 -14.36 -10.56
CA VAL A 98 -7.55 -14.57 -11.04
C VAL A 98 -7.52 -15.19 -12.44
N VAL A 99 -8.19 -16.34 -12.60
CA VAL A 99 -8.14 -17.13 -13.84
C VAL A 99 -9.50 -17.31 -14.51
N MET A 100 -10.61 -17.17 -13.75
CA MET A 100 -11.96 -17.39 -14.30
C MET A 100 -12.55 -16.11 -14.90
N GLY A 101 -13.43 -16.29 -15.88
CA GLY A 101 -14.02 -15.17 -16.62
C GLY A 101 -15.10 -14.38 -15.85
N THR A 102 -15.66 -14.93 -14.77
CA THR A 102 -16.66 -14.26 -13.91
C THR A 102 -16.30 -14.41 -12.45
N VAL A 103 -16.76 -13.46 -11.61
CA VAL A 103 -16.53 -13.50 -10.16
C VAL A 103 -17.10 -14.77 -9.53
N ARG A 104 -18.32 -15.17 -9.92
CA ARG A 104 -18.96 -16.40 -9.43
C ARG A 104 -18.11 -17.64 -9.72
N ALA A 105 -17.59 -17.77 -10.93
CA ALA A 105 -16.74 -18.88 -11.32
C ALA A 105 -15.40 -18.86 -10.57
N GLU A 106 -14.83 -17.67 -10.35
CA GLU A 106 -13.58 -17.53 -9.60
C GLU A 106 -13.73 -17.98 -8.13
N LEU A 107 -14.82 -17.60 -7.47
CA LEU A 107 -15.12 -18.06 -6.11
C LEU A 107 -15.47 -19.55 -6.03
N ALA A 108 -16.09 -20.11 -7.08
CA ALA A 108 -16.45 -21.53 -7.16
C ALA A 108 -15.22 -22.42 -7.39
N PHE A 109 -14.25 -21.93 -8.16
CA PHE A 109 -13.09 -22.70 -8.62
C PHE A 109 -12.32 -23.45 -7.50
N PRO A 110 -11.93 -22.84 -6.39
CA PRO A 110 -11.25 -23.56 -5.31
C PRO A 110 -12.17 -24.60 -4.63
N LEU A 111 -13.47 -24.33 -4.53
CA LEU A 111 -14.43 -25.24 -3.91
C LEU A 111 -14.69 -26.48 -4.78
N GLU A 112 -14.74 -26.31 -6.09
CA GLU A 112 -14.85 -27.40 -7.07
C GLU A 112 -13.58 -28.27 -7.06
N ASN A 113 -12.39 -27.64 -6.97
CA ASN A 113 -11.12 -28.37 -6.85
C ASN A 113 -11.02 -29.17 -5.55
N LEU A 114 -11.70 -28.76 -4.49
CA LEU A 114 -11.84 -29.54 -3.26
C LEU A 114 -12.84 -30.72 -3.40
N GLY A 115 -13.49 -30.87 -4.55
CA GLY A 115 -14.47 -31.94 -4.82
C GLY A 115 -15.80 -31.76 -4.11
N LEU A 116 -16.16 -30.53 -3.73
CA LEU A 116 -17.43 -30.26 -3.05
C LEU A 116 -18.61 -30.40 -4.00
N GLY A 117 -19.73 -30.91 -3.48
CA GLY A 117 -20.97 -31.01 -4.26
C GLY A 117 -21.58 -29.62 -4.59
N ALA A 118 -22.34 -29.53 -5.68
CA ALA A 118 -22.88 -28.26 -6.23
C ALA A 118 -23.59 -27.36 -5.19
N ALA A 119 -24.36 -27.95 -4.26
CA ALA A 119 -25.04 -27.16 -3.21
C ALA A 119 -24.04 -26.54 -2.20
N ALA A 120 -22.94 -27.24 -1.88
CA ALA A 120 -21.90 -26.74 -0.99
C ALA A 120 -21.06 -25.64 -1.70
N VAL A 121 -20.77 -25.83 -3.00
CA VAL A 121 -20.11 -24.81 -3.83
C VAL A 121 -20.95 -23.54 -3.89
N ALA A 122 -22.25 -23.65 -4.24
CA ALA A 122 -23.15 -22.49 -4.32
C ALA A 122 -23.22 -21.72 -3.00
N ARG A 123 -23.32 -22.43 -1.86
CA ARG A 123 -23.32 -21.81 -0.52
C ARG A 123 -21.98 -21.13 -0.23
N GLY A 124 -20.85 -21.79 -0.48
CA GLY A 124 -19.52 -21.22 -0.22
C GLY A 124 -19.25 -19.96 -1.05
N VAL A 125 -19.70 -19.92 -2.31
CA VAL A 125 -19.64 -18.73 -3.16
C VAL A 125 -20.41 -17.56 -2.56
N GLU A 126 -21.67 -17.79 -2.13
CA GLU A 126 -22.50 -16.73 -1.53
C GLU A 126 -21.92 -16.25 -0.19
N GLU A 127 -21.46 -17.16 0.67
CA GLU A 127 -20.84 -16.81 1.96
C GLU A 127 -19.56 -15.96 1.75
N ALA A 128 -18.67 -16.34 0.84
CA ALA A 128 -17.46 -15.58 0.52
C ALA A 128 -17.81 -14.20 -0.08
N ALA A 129 -18.78 -14.16 -0.98
CA ALA A 129 -19.23 -12.92 -1.61
C ALA A 129 -19.84 -11.93 -0.60
N LEU A 130 -20.64 -12.42 0.34
CA LEU A 130 -21.23 -11.61 1.42
C LEU A 130 -20.15 -11.12 2.40
N ALA A 131 -19.24 -11.99 2.82
CA ALA A 131 -18.19 -11.65 3.78
C ALA A 131 -17.30 -10.51 3.28
N LEU A 132 -17.02 -10.48 1.97
CA LEU A 132 -16.13 -9.48 1.34
C LEU A 132 -16.88 -8.32 0.65
N GLY A 133 -18.22 -8.27 0.75
CA GLY A 133 -19.03 -7.21 0.15
C GLY A 133 -18.98 -7.19 -1.39
N ILE A 134 -18.77 -8.35 -2.03
CA ILE A 134 -18.67 -8.49 -3.49
C ILE A 134 -19.88 -9.21 -4.12
N ALA A 135 -20.94 -9.47 -3.36
CA ALA A 135 -22.15 -10.10 -3.87
C ALA A 135 -22.75 -9.39 -5.11
N PRO A 136 -22.78 -8.05 -5.20
CA PRO A 136 -23.25 -7.36 -6.42
C PRO A 136 -22.37 -7.60 -7.66
N LEU A 137 -21.18 -8.17 -7.50
CA LEU A 137 -20.21 -8.37 -8.58
C LEU A 137 -20.25 -9.79 -9.14
N LEU A 138 -21.00 -10.73 -8.54
CA LEU A 138 -20.93 -12.17 -8.83
C LEU A 138 -21.07 -12.50 -10.33
N ASP A 139 -21.91 -11.81 -11.04
CA ASP A 139 -22.17 -12.07 -12.46
C ASP A 139 -21.35 -11.17 -13.41
N ARG A 140 -20.47 -10.32 -12.84
CA ARG A 140 -19.57 -9.47 -13.65
C ARG A 140 -18.36 -10.26 -14.15
N SER A 141 -17.86 -9.84 -15.31
CA SER A 141 -16.58 -10.31 -15.83
C SER A 141 -15.42 -9.81 -14.96
N THR A 142 -14.49 -10.69 -14.62
CA THR A 142 -13.28 -10.37 -13.84
C THR A 142 -12.40 -9.32 -14.53
N HIS A 143 -12.38 -9.29 -15.87
CA HIS A 143 -11.64 -8.29 -16.65
C HIS A 143 -12.21 -6.87 -16.59
N THR A 144 -13.42 -6.69 -16.06
CA THR A 144 -14.08 -5.37 -15.94
C THR A 144 -14.00 -4.80 -14.53
N LEU A 145 -13.35 -5.50 -13.61
CA LEU A 145 -13.22 -5.10 -12.22
C LEU A 145 -12.12 -4.04 -12.04
N SER A 146 -12.34 -3.16 -11.09
CA SER A 146 -11.27 -2.32 -10.57
C SER A 146 -10.24 -3.15 -9.79
N GLY A 147 -9.01 -2.67 -9.63
CA GLY A 147 -7.98 -3.38 -8.87
C GLY A 147 -8.42 -3.76 -7.46
N GLY A 148 -9.13 -2.88 -6.75
CA GLY A 148 -9.64 -3.19 -5.41
C GLY A 148 -10.80 -4.20 -5.40
N GLU A 149 -11.67 -4.20 -6.43
CA GLU A 149 -12.69 -5.25 -6.59
C GLU A 149 -12.04 -6.60 -6.90
N LEU A 150 -11.05 -6.62 -7.80
CA LEU A 150 -10.30 -7.82 -8.17
C LEU A 150 -9.56 -8.40 -6.97
N GLN A 151 -8.94 -7.55 -6.14
CA GLN A 151 -8.24 -7.97 -4.93
C GLN A 151 -9.20 -8.64 -3.92
N ARG A 152 -10.41 -8.08 -3.72
CA ARG A 152 -11.44 -8.70 -2.88
C ARG A 152 -11.93 -10.03 -3.45
N VAL A 153 -12.03 -10.15 -4.78
CA VAL A 153 -12.40 -11.41 -5.45
C VAL A 153 -11.32 -12.46 -5.25
N ALA A 154 -10.05 -12.13 -5.50
CA ALA A 154 -8.91 -13.03 -5.29
C ALA A 154 -8.80 -13.51 -3.83
N LEU A 155 -9.02 -12.59 -2.87
CA LEU A 155 -9.08 -12.95 -1.45
C LEU A 155 -10.27 -13.87 -1.15
N GLY A 156 -11.44 -13.58 -1.75
CA GLY A 156 -12.62 -14.44 -1.61
C GLY A 156 -12.37 -15.86 -2.09
N ALA A 157 -11.73 -16.01 -3.23
CA ALA A 157 -11.32 -17.32 -3.75
C ALA A 157 -10.32 -18.03 -2.79
N ALA A 158 -9.33 -17.30 -2.27
CA ALA A 158 -8.36 -17.84 -1.32
C ALA A 158 -8.99 -18.34 0.00
N LEU A 159 -10.08 -17.69 0.45
CA LEU A 159 -10.73 -17.99 1.73
C LEU A 159 -11.99 -18.85 1.61
N ALA A 160 -12.56 -19.02 0.41
CA ALA A 160 -13.82 -19.75 0.19
C ALA A 160 -13.80 -21.18 0.74
N GLY A 161 -12.64 -21.87 0.63
CA GLY A 161 -12.43 -23.23 1.14
C GLY A 161 -12.24 -23.31 2.67
N ARG A 162 -12.27 -22.22 3.40
CA ARG A 162 -11.98 -22.14 4.85
C ARG A 162 -10.65 -22.80 5.21
N PRO A 163 -9.52 -22.31 4.67
CA PRO A 163 -8.21 -22.91 4.90
C PRO A 163 -7.81 -22.84 6.38
N ALA A 164 -6.92 -23.73 6.81
CA ALA A 164 -6.33 -23.72 8.13
C ALA A 164 -5.45 -22.47 8.35
N VAL A 165 -4.79 -22.00 7.29
CA VAL A 165 -3.96 -20.78 7.30
C VAL A 165 -4.22 -19.92 6.07
N ALA A 166 -4.35 -18.61 6.27
CA ALA A 166 -4.42 -17.59 5.23
C ALA A 166 -3.04 -16.91 5.09
N LEU A 167 -2.44 -17.02 3.91
CA LEU A 167 -1.13 -16.47 3.56
C LEU A 167 -1.33 -15.25 2.66
N LEU A 168 -1.14 -14.04 3.18
CA LEU A 168 -1.57 -12.82 2.52
C LEU A 168 -0.39 -11.88 2.28
N ASP A 169 -0.08 -11.62 1.01
CA ASP A 169 1.01 -10.73 0.59
C ASP A 169 0.45 -9.37 0.16
N GLU A 170 0.59 -8.37 1.03
CA GLU A 170 0.13 -6.99 0.86
C GLU A 170 -1.36 -6.86 0.43
N PRO A 171 -2.30 -7.48 1.16
CA PRO A 171 -3.72 -7.52 0.76
C PRO A 171 -4.38 -6.13 0.74
N THR A 172 -3.78 -5.10 1.34
CA THR A 172 -4.35 -3.75 1.36
C THR A 172 -3.72 -2.80 0.35
N SER A 173 -2.72 -3.26 -0.43
CA SER A 173 -1.90 -2.40 -1.30
C SER A 173 -2.67 -1.70 -2.43
N GLN A 174 -3.77 -2.30 -2.91
CA GLN A 174 -4.63 -1.74 -3.98
C GLN A 174 -5.91 -1.09 -3.46
N LEU A 175 -6.13 -1.16 -2.15
CA LEU A 175 -7.34 -0.67 -1.52
C LEU A 175 -7.17 0.76 -1.01
N ASP A 176 -8.22 1.55 -1.14
CA ASP A 176 -8.27 2.82 -0.42
C ASP A 176 -8.35 2.60 1.11
N PRO A 177 -8.15 3.64 1.93
CA PRO A 177 -8.12 3.48 3.38
C PRO A 177 -9.34 2.79 3.98
N VAL A 178 -10.53 3.08 3.44
CA VAL A 178 -11.80 2.51 3.94
C VAL A 178 -11.87 1.02 3.64
N ALA A 179 -11.67 0.66 2.38
CA ALA A 179 -11.71 -0.72 1.92
C ALA A 179 -10.61 -1.58 2.57
N GLY A 180 -9.44 -0.99 2.84
CA GLY A 180 -8.36 -1.68 3.58
C GLY A 180 -8.72 -1.97 5.03
N ASP A 181 -9.33 -1.01 5.74
CA ASP A 181 -9.76 -1.20 7.12
C ASP A 181 -10.92 -2.22 7.22
N GLU A 182 -11.87 -2.19 6.26
CA GLU A 182 -12.94 -3.20 6.14
C GLU A 182 -12.35 -4.60 5.94
N LEU A 183 -11.36 -4.74 5.05
CA LEU A 183 -10.68 -6.01 4.79
C LEU A 183 -10.02 -6.58 6.05
N LEU A 184 -9.26 -5.76 6.77
CA LEU A 184 -8.62 -6.19 8.02
C LEU A 184 -9.68 -6.59 9.07
N GLY A 185 -10.81 -5.89 9.14
CA GLY A 185 -11.94 -6.26 9.98
C GLY A 185 -12.53 -7.63 9.61
N VAL A 186 -12.63 -7.96 8.32
CA VAL A 186 -13.05 -9.29 7.86
C VAL A 186 -12.04 -10.35 8.25
N LEU A 187 -10.75 -10.12 8.01
CA LEU A 187 -9.68 -11.06 8.37
C LEU A 187 -9.65 -11.34 9.88
N ARG A 188 -9.79 -10.30 10.71
CA ARG A 188 -9.85 -10.45 12.16
C ARG A 188 -11.06 -11.29 12.59
N ARG A 189 -12.24 -11.05 12.02
CA ARG A 189 -13.44 -11.83 12.30
C ARG A 189 -13.28 -13.31 11.89
N LEU A 190 -12.72 -13.59 10.70
CA LEU A 190 -12.45 -14.97 10.27
C LEU A 190 -11.47 -15.69 11.21
N ASN A 191 -10.46 -14.96 11.67
CA ASN A 191 -9.50 -15.47 12.63
C ASN A 191 -10.17 -15.80 13.98
N GLU A 192 -10.97 -14.87 14.54
CA GLU A 192 -11.65 -15.03 15.86
C GLU A 192 -12.78 -16.06 15.82
N GLU A 193 -13.61 -16.07 14.76
CA GLU A 193 -14.81 -16.93 14.72
C GLU A 193 -14.52 -18.34 14.21
N TRP A 194 -13.56 -18.50 13.27
CA TRP A 194 -13.30 -19.79 12.63
C TRP A 194 -11.96 -20.40 12.99
N GLY A 195 -11.13 -19.69 13.74
CA GLY A 195 -9.81 -20.17 14.12
C GLY A 195 -8.82 -20.29 12.96
N THR A 196 -9.09 -19.65 11.82
CA THR A 196 -8.14 -19.58 10.72
C THR A 196 -6.91 -18.79 11.15
N ALA A 197 -5.73 -19.40 11.06
CA ALA A 197 -4.49 -18.67 11.27
C ALA A 197 -4.27 -17.67 10.13
N VAL A 198 -3.80 -16.47 10.44
CA VAL A 198 -3.52 -15.43 9.44
C VAL A 198 -2.04 -15.07 9.48
N VAL A 199 -1.36 -15.19 8.33
CA VAL A 199 0.01 -14.71 8.14
C VAL A 199 -0.02 -13.60 7.11
N LEU A 200 0.12 -12.37 7.57
CA LEU A 200 -0.08 -11.15 6.80
C LEU A 200 1.23 -10.41 6.60
N ALA A 201 1.74 -10.34 5.37
CA ALA A 201 2.86 -9.44 5.03
C ALA A 201 2.31 -8.06 4.64
N GLU A 202 2.74 -7.01 5.34
CA GLU A 202 2.31 -5.63 5.10
C GLU A 202 3.45 -4.62 5.30
N HIS A 203 3.39 -3.52 4.54
CA HIS A 203 4.26 -2.37 4.72
C HIS A 203 3.65 -1.29 5.61
N ARG A 204 2.32 -1.17 5.62
CA ARG A 204 1.58 -0.19 6.42
C ARG A 204 1.21 -0.79 7.78
N LEU A 205 2.22 -0.95 8.63
CA LEU A 205 2.07 -1.62 9.93
C LEU A 205 1.06 -0.92 10.85
N GLU A 206 0.88 0.40 10.71
CA GLU A 206 -0.09 1.17 11.49
C GLU A 206 -1.55 0.71 11.32
N ARG A 207 -1.84 -0.04 10.25
CA ARG A 207 -3.17 -0.59 9.99
C ARG A 207 -3.40 -1.94 10.63
N CYS A 208 -2.38 -2.80 10.65
CA CYS A 208 -2.53 -4.21 11.00
C CYS A 208 -2.03 -4.55 12.40
N LEU A 209 -1.12 -3.78 13.00
CA LEU A 209 -0.58 -4.09 14.33
C LEU A 209 -1.66 -4.18 15.42
N GLY A 210 -2.73 -3.39 15.32
CA GLY A 210 -3.83 -3.45 16.29
C GLY A 210 -4.67 -4.73 16.22
N ALA A 211 -4.55 -5.50 15.13
CA ALA A 211 -5.21 -6.79 14.94
C ALA A 211 -4.25 -7.97 15.18
N ALA A 212 -2.95 -7.73 15.21
CA ALA A 212 -1.94 -8.77 15.34
C ALA A 212 -1.83 -9.29 16.78
N ASP A 213 -1.70 -10.60 16.92
CA ASP A 213 -1.30 -11.24 18.18
C ASP A 213 0.22 -11.23 18.29
N ARG A 214 0.93 -11.33 17.15
CA ARG A 214 2.38 -11.43 17.07
C ARG A 214 2.92 -10.80 15.79
N VAL A 215 4.15 -10.28 15.85
CA VAL A 215 4.87 -9.68 14.73
C VAL A 215 6.20 -10.38 14.56
N VAL A 216 6.45 -10.86 13.34
CA VAL A 216 7.72 -11.48 12.94
C VAL A 216 8.42 -10.55 11.93
N ALA A 217 9.54 -9.97 12.32
CA ALA A 217 10.33 -9.12 11.43
C ALA A 217 11.40 -9.93 10.72
N LEU A 218 11.44 -9.82 9.40
CA LEU A 218 12.46 -10.41 8.54
C LEU A 218 13.50 -9.36 8.14
N HIS A 219 14.77 -9.73 8.25
CA HIS A 219 15.90 -8.95 7.75
C HIS A 219 16.86 -9.87 7.00
N ASP A 220 17.17 -9.54 5.74
CA ASP A 220 18.05 -10.33 4.87
C ASP A 220 17.76 -11.84 4.87
N GLY A 221 16.48 -12.19 4.81
CA GLY A 221 16.03 -13.58 4.75
C GLY A 221 16.04 -14.33 6.07
N ALA A 222 16.33 -13.70 7.20
CA ALA A 222 16.31 -14.31 8.54
C ALA A 222 15.30 -13.62 9.46
N VAL A 223 14.82 -14.33 10.48
CA VAL A 223 14.00 -13.73 11.55
C VAL A 223 14.91 -12.87 12.42
N ALA A 224 14.60 -11.57 12.47
CA ALA A 224 15.33 -10.60 13.27
C ALA A 224 14.61 -10.23 14.58
N CYS A 225 13.28 -10.33 14.58
CA CYS A 225 12.44 -10.12 15.76
C CYS A 225 11.22 -11.01 15.67
N ASP A 226 10.79 -11.53 16.80
CA ASP A 226 9.58 -12.33 16.98
C ASP A 226 9.00 -11.97 18.34
N ALA A 227 7.96 -11.12 18.35
CA ALA A 227 7.42 -10.53 19.57
C ALA A 227 5.94 -10.15 19.43
N ASP A 228 5.30 -9.81 20.55
CA ASP A 228 4.03 -9.11 20.53
C ASP A 228 4.16 -7.72 19.87
N PRO A 229 3.06 -7.08 19.44
CA PRO A 229 3.13 -5.82 18.70
C PRO A 229 3.91 -4.70 19.42
N ARG A 230 3.87 -4.64 20.75
CA ARG A 230 4.58 -3.62 21.53
C ARG A 230 6.07 -3.93 21.62
N GLY A 231 6.44 -5.16 21.94
CA GLY A 231 7.82 -5.62 21.94
C GLY A 231 8.49 -5.43 20.58
N PHE A 232 7.74 -5.69 19.49
CA PHE A 232 8.21 -5.39 18.14
C PHE A 232 8.48 -3.89 17.92
N LEU A 233 7.58 -2.99 18.36
CA LEU A 233 7.78 -1.53 18.20
C LEU A 233 8.98 -1.03 19.00
N ASP A 234 9.23 -1.57 20.19
CA ASP A 234 10.42 -1.26 20.99
C ASP A 234 11.69 -1.74 20.27
N TRP A 235 11.72 -3.00 19.81
CA TRP A 235 12.81 -3.55 19.01
C TRP A 235 13.06 -2.73 17.73
N ALA A 236 11.99 -2.38 17.00
CA ALA A 236 12.09 -1.60 15.76
C ALA A 236 12.68 -0.21 16.01
N GLY A 237 12.39 0.40 17.17
CA GLY A 237 12.98 1.68 17.54
C GLY A 237 14.49 1.67 17.64
N GLU A 238 15.07 0.56 18.07
CA GLU A 238 16.51 0.39 18.29
C GLU A 238 17.24 -0.15 17.05
N HIS A 239 16.61 -1.10 16.33
CA HIS A 239 17.30 -1.89 15.30
C HIS A 239 16.80 -1.60 13.88
N ALA A 240 15.55 -1.18 13.71
CA ALA A 240 14.93 -0.98 12.41
C ALA A 240 13.94 0.21 12.41
N PRO A 241 14.40 1.47 12.63
CA PRO A 241 13.51 2.63 12.78
C PRO A 241 12.54 2.86 11.59
N GLY A 242 12.89 2.35 10.41
CA GLY A 242 12.03 2.38 9.22
C GLY A 242 10.76 1.54 9.35
N LEU A 243 10.71 0.58 10.30
CA LEU A 243 9.55 -0.27 10.57
C LEU A 243 8.65 0.25 11.70
N GLN A 244 9.03 1.33 12.38
CA GLN A 244 8.15 1.96 13.36
C GLN A 244 6.92 2.58 12.67
N THR A 245 5.75 2.43 13.31
CA THR A 245 4.56 3.17 12.90
C THR A 245 4.73 4.67 13.17
N PRO A 246 4.01 5.57 12.47
CA PRO A 246 4.08 7.00 12.73
C PRO A 246 3.77 7.35 14.20
N GLY A 247 2.78 6.67 14.82
CA GLY A 247 2.43 6.88 16.24
C GLY A 247 3.54 6.45 17.19
N ALA A 248 4.16 5.29 16.97
CA ALA A 248 5.29 4.82 17.78
C ALA A 248 6.50 5.76 17.63
N ARG A 249 6.78 6.22 16.41
CA ARG A 249 7.85 7.20 16.14
C ARG A 249 7.58 8.55 16.81
N LEU A 250 6.35 9.04 16.78
CA LEU A 250 5.92 10.24 17.49
C LEU A 250 6.29 10.15 18.99
N PHE A 251 5.92 9.04 19.64
CA PHE A 251 6.19 8.82 21.06
C PHE A 251 7.69 8.66 21.34
N ALA A 252 8.39 7.86 20.51
CA ALA A 252 9.84 7.69 20.64
C ALA A 252 10.59 9.01 20.55
N LEU A 253 10.26 9.84 19.55
CA LEU A 253 10.85 11.18 19.35
C LEU A 253 10.49 12.14 20.49
N ALA A 254 9.30 12.01 21.08
CA ALA A 254 8.88 12.80 22.24
C ALA A 254 9.49 12.30 23.57
N GLY A 255 10.22 11.17 23.56
CA GLY A 255 10.75 10.54 24.77
C GLY A 255 9.68 9.90 25.64
N ARG A 256 8.51 9.57 25.07
CA ARG A 256 7.38 8.99 25.80
C ARG A 256 7.31 7.46 25.66
N ARG A 257 6.83 6.81 26.71
CA ARG A 257 6.62 5.35 26.79
C ARG A 257 5.30 5.05 27.50
N PRO A 258 4.64 3.90 27.25
CA PRO A 258 4.98 2.87 26.26
C PRO A 258 4.71 3.32 24.82
N LEU A 259 5.37 2.68 23.82
CA LEU A 259 5.09 2.96 22.41
C LEU A 259 3.68 2.46 22.05
N PRO A 260 2.85 3.29 21.41
CA PRO A 260 1.46 2.94 21.12
C PRO A 260 1.36 2.02 19.89
N VAL A 261 0.55 0.98 20.03
CA VAL A 261 0.22 0.05 18.94
C VAL A 261 -0.90 0.63 18.04
N SER A 262 -1.76 1.48 18.59
CA SER A 262 -2.90 2.07 17.90
C SER A 262 -3.12 3.53 18.29
N VAL A 263 -3.92 4.27 17.48
CA VAL A 263 -4.35 5.64 17.79
C VAL A 263 -5.08 5.70 19.15
N LYS A 264 -5.94 4.72 19.43
CA LYS A 264 -6.66 4.63 20.72
C LYS A 264 -5.70 4.48 21.91
N ASP A 265 -4.69 3.64 21.74
CA ASP A 265 -3.67 3.42 22.76
C ASP A 265 -2.85 4.70 23.02
N ALA A 266 -2.42 5.38 21.94
CA ALA A 266 -1.73 6.67 22.01
C ALA A 266 -2.54 7.74 22.74
N ARG A 267 -3.80 7.94 22.35
CA ARG A 267 -4.69 8.93 22.99
C ARG A 267 -4.93 8.63 24.45
N ARG A 268 -5.08 7.35 24.81
CA ARG A 268 -5.25 6.93 26.22
C ARG A 268 -4.01 7.26 27.05
N THR A 269 -2.81 7.01 26.51
CA THR A 269 -1.55 7.32 27.20
C THR A 269 -1.40 8.83 27.40
N LEU A 270 -1.65 9.64 26.37
CA LEU A 270 -1.61 11.11 26.49
C LEU A 270 -2.63 11.64 27.47
N ALA A 271 -3.88 11.13 27.46
CA ALA A 271 -4.93 11.56 28.40
C ALA A 271 -4.61 11.20 29.86
N ALA A 272 -3.89 10.10 30.11
CA ALA A 272 -3.48 9.71 31.45
C ALA A 272 -2.36 10.60 32.01
N GLU A 273 -1.49 11.13 31.15
CA GLU A 273 -0.42 12.06 31.53
C GLU A 273 -0.94 13.48 31.76
N ASP A 274 -2.00 13.91 31.02
CA ASP A 274 -2.59 15.25 31.09
C ASP A 274 -3.69 15.39 32.18
N ALA A 275 -3.88 14.44 33.07
CA ALA A 275 -5.01 14.33 34.00
C ALA A 275 -5.12 15.37 35.13
N PRO A 276 -4.40 16.51 35.25
CA PRO A 276 -4.96 17.65 35.96
C PRO A 276 -5.08 18.98 35.21
N ALA A 277 -4.87 19.11 33.92
CA ALA A 277 -4.72 20.43 33.28
C ALA A 277 -5.52 20.68 31.99
N ARG A 278 -6.78 20.19 31.86
CA ARG A 278 -7.64 20.63 30.75
C ARG A 278 -8.86 21.40 31.24
N ALA A 279 -8.68 22.72 31.41
CA ALA A 279 -9.75 23.65 31.07
C ALA A 279 -9.89 23.60 29.52
N ARG A 280 -11.04 23.15 29.03
CA ARG A 280 -11.36 23.17 27.60
C ARG A 280 -11.35 24.61 27.13
N ASP A 281 -10.34 24.97 26.36
CA ASP A 281 -10.39 26.17 25.52
C ASP A 281 -11.07 25.73 24.19
N ASP A 282 -12.37 26.00 24.11
CA ASP A 282 -13.20 25.83 22.90
C ASP A 282 -12.87 26.90 21.84
N GLY A 283 -11.62 27.29 21.72
CA GLY A 283 -11.13 28.20 20.71
C GLY A 283 -11.21 27.57 19.32
N VAL A 284 -12.34 27.78 18.66
CA VAL A 284 -12.45 27.69 17.20
C VAL A 284 -11.37 28.59 16.61
N HIS A 285 -10.24 28.02 16.23
CA HIS A 285 -9.24 28.73 15.46
C HIS A 285 -9.78 28.98 14.05
N ASP A 286 -10.53 30.06 13.91
CA ASP A 286 -10.71 30.75 12.63
C ASP A 286 -9.32 31.26 12.18
N ARG A 287 -8.53 30.38 11.56
CA ARG A 287 -7.32 30.78 10.84
C ARG A 287 -7.78 31.50 9.59
N GLY A 288 -8.00 32.79 9.77
CA GLY A 288 -8.42 33.73 8.75
C GLY A 288 -7.76 33.45 7.41
N ARG A 289 -8.61 33.38 6.38
CA ARG A 289 -8.29 33.32 4.95
C ARG A 289 -7.24 34.40 4.60
N GLN A 290 -5.97 34.14 4.83
CA GLN A 290 -4.93 34.88 4.14
C GLN A 290 -4.86 34.34 2.69
N ARG A 291 -5.76 34.85 1.86
CA ARG A 291 -5.54 34.90 0.41
C ARG A 291 -4.35 35.81 0.16
N GLY A 292 -3.14 35.30 0.36
CA GLY A 292 -1.94 35.94 -0.17
C GLY A 292 -2.13 36.09 -1.68
N ARG A 293 -2.13 37.36 -2.17
CA ARG A 293 -2.04 37.72 -3.57
C ARG A 293 -0.69 37.17 -4.10
N ARG A 294 -0.60 35.84 -4.37
CA ARG A 294 0.47 35.30 -5.24
C ARG A 294 0.27 35.98 -6.60
N ARG A 295 1.29 36.72 -7.05
CA ARG A 295 1.36 37.23 -8.44
C ARG A 295 0.89 36.09 -9.34
N ARG A 296 -0.09 36.36 -10.22
CA ARG A 296 -0.59 35.40 -11.25
C ARG A 296 0.56 35.00 -12.16
N ARG A 297 1.32 33.97 -11.75
CA ARG A 297 2.15 33.23 -12.71
C ARG A 297 1.20 32.44 -13.60
N GLU A 298 1.46 32.36 -14.90
CA GLU A 298 0.70 31.46 -15.77
C GLU A 298 0.79 30.04 -15.22
N PRO A 299 -0.34 29.31 -15.07
CA PRO A 299 -0.32 27.98 -14.52
C PRO A 299 0.40 27.04 -15.49
N ALA A 300 1.21 26.11 -14.97
CA ALA A 300 1.84 25.04 -15.77
C ALA A 300 0.78 24.09 -16.37
N LEU A 301 -0.32 23.91 -15.62
CA LEU A 301 -1.47 23.09 -16.01
C LEU A 301 -2.75 23.76 -15.52
N ALA A 302 -3.76 23.89 -16.38
CA ALA A 302 -5.07 24.39 -15.98
C ALA A 302 -6.20 23.59 -16.63
N PHE A 303 -7.17 23.21 -15.82
CA PHE A 303 -8.45 22.63 -16.23
C PHE A 303 -9.53 23.70 -16.06
N SER A 304 -10.38 23.86 -17.04
CA SER A 304 -11.52 24.77 -17.00
C SER A 304 -12.78 24.02 -17.37
N SER A 305 -13.63 23.79 -16.36
CA SER A 305 -14.92 23.07 -16.45
C SER A 305 -14.81 21.76 -17.24
N VAL A 306 -13.82 20.94 -16.87
CA VAL A 306 -13.52 19.69 -17.60
C VAL A 306 -14.50 18.60 -17.23
N TRP A 307 -15.15 18.02 -18.25
CA TRP A 307 -16.02 16.85 -18.17
C TRP A 307 -15.44 15.70 -18.98
N LEU A 308 -15.63 14.49 -18.50
CA LEU A 308 -15.33 13.27 -19.24
C LEU A 308 -16.44 12.24 -19.01
N GLU A 309 -17.00 11.76 -20.13
CA GLU A 309 -18.00 10.70 -20.18
C GLU A 309 -17.43 9.52 -20.98
N HIS A 310 -17.52 8.31 -20.44
CA HIS A 310 -17.16 7.09 -21.18
C HIS A 310 -18.22 6.71 -22.20
N THR A 311 -17.84 5.94 -23.21
CA THR A 311 -18.68 5.40 -24.29
C THR A 311 -19.83 4.48 -23.80
N GLY A 312 -20.11 4.38 -22.53
CA GLY A 312 -21.25 3.69 -21.92
C GLY A 312 -22.13 4.60 -21.07
N GLY A 313 -21.95 5.94 -21.16
CA GLY A 313 -22.77 6.93 -20.47
C GLY A 313 -22.32 7.24 -19.03
N ALA A 314 -21.32 6.57 -18.49
CA ALA A 314 -20.81 6.87 -17.15
C ALA A 314 -19.94 8.14 -17.16
N THR A 315 -20.37 9.16 -16.41
CA THR A 315 -19.60 10.40 -16.24
C THR A 315 -18.54 10.22 -15.17
N VAL A 316 -17.26 10.32 -15.55
CA VAL A 316 -16.12 10.14 -14.65
C VAL A 316 -15.59 11.46 -14.10
N LEU A 317 -15.54 12.51 -14.92
CA LEU A 317 -15.17 13.87 -14.48
C LEU A 317 -16.34 14.81 -14.71
N ARG A 318 -16.60 15.68 -13.72
CA ARG A 318 -17.83 16.49 -13.65
C ARG A 318 -17.52 17.97 -13.39
N GLY A 319 -17.06 18.69 -14.43
CA GLY A 319 -16.80 20.11 -14.34
C GLY A 319 -15.60 20.43 -13.44
N VAL A 320 -14.47 19.77 -13.68
CA VAL A 320 -13.25 19.99 -12.90
C VAL A 320 -12.63 21.33 -13.28
N ASP A 321 -12.46 22.20 -12.28
CA ASP A 321 -11.67 23.43 -12.33
C ASP A 321 -10.46 23.26 -11.40
N LEU A 322 -9.24 23.29 -11.97
CA LEU A 322 -8.01 23.14 -11.23
C LEU A 322 -6.88 23.84 -11.97
N ALA A 323 -6.08 24.63 -11.28
CA ALA A 323 -4.88 25.25 -11.82
C ALA A 323 -3.67 24.93 -10.94
N VAL A 324 -2.56 24.52 -11.56
CA VAL A 324 -1.32 24.16 -10.87
C VAL A 324 -0.20 25.05 -11.39
N ALA A 325 0.49 25.73 -10.49
CA ALA A 325 1.57 26.66 -10.82
C ALA A 325 2.90 25.91 -11.05
N PRO A 326 3.84 26.48 -11.83
CA PRO A 326 5.21 25.94 -11.92
C PRO A 326 5.86 25.80 -10.53
N GLY A 327 6.48 24.65 -10.27
CA GLY A 327 7.13 24.33 -8.99
C GLY A 327 6.17 23.99 -7.84
N GLU A 328 4.85 23.95 -8.08
CA GLU A 328 3.86 23.59 -7.06
C GLU A 328 3.81 22.06 -6.87
N ARG A 329 3.69 21.62 -5.61
CA ARG A 329 3.56 20.22 -5.21
C ARG A 329 2.13 19.95 -4.75
N VAL A 330 1.37 19.23 -5.58
CA VAL A 330 -0.05 18.96 -5.35
C VAL A 330 -0.28 17.48 -5.14
N ALA A 331 -0.95 17.10 -4.05
CA ALA A 331 -1.48 15.76 -3.89
C ALA A 331 -2.95 15.71 -4.34
N LEU A 332 -3.30 14.66 -5.06
CA LEU A 332 -4.66 14.37 -5.50
C LEU A 332 -5.18 13.17 -4.73
N LEU A 333 -5.95 13.40 -3.68
CA LEU A 333 -6.58 12.37 -2.85
C LEU A 333 -7.98 12.02 -3.33
N GLY A 334 -8.51 10.88 -2.89
CA GLY A 334 -9.88 10.45 -3.15
C GLY A 334 -10.00 8.93 -3.15
N ARG A 335 -11.25 8.44 -3.02
CA ARG A 335 -11.55 7.01 -3.08
C ARG A 335 -11.14 6.39 -4.43
N ASN A 336 -11.05 5.07 -4.48
CA ASN A 336 -10.95 4.35 -5.75
C ASN A 336 -12.19 4.68 -6.61
N GLY A 337 -11.97 4.91 -7.91
CA GLY A 337 -13.04 5.35 -8.82
C GLY A 337 -13.40 6.85 -8.76
N ALA A 338 -12.80 7.67 -7.90
CA ALA A 338 -13.09 9.11 -7.83
C ALA A 338 -12.65 9.92 -9.07
N GLY A 339 -11.93 9.29 -10.02
CA GLY A 339 -11.49 9.94 -11.26
C GLY A 339 -10.05 10.44 -11.25
N LYS A 340 -9.23 10.10 -10.24
CA LYS A 340 -7.82 10.54 -10.12
C LYS A 340 -6.98 10.19 -11.34
N SER A 341 -6.88 8.90 -11.67
CA SER A 341 -6.12 8.39 -12.83
C SER A 341 -6.62 8.98 -14.14
N THR A 342 -7.94 9.14 -14.27
CA THR A 342 -8.58 9.75 -15.43
C THR A 342 -8.18 11.22 -15.58
N LEU A 343 -8.16 11.98 -14.47
CA LEU A 343 -7.74 13.38 -14.48
C LEU A 343 -6.27 13.51 -14.91
N LEU A 344 -5.40 12.61 -14.43
CA LEU A 344 -3.98 12.59 -14.84
C LEU A 344 -3.80 12.22 -16.31
N ARG A 345 -4.60 11.29 -16.86
CA ARG A 345 -4.59 10.97 -18.30
C ARG A 345 -5.07 12.16 -19.15
N VAL A 346 -6.08 12.88 -18.68
CA VAL A 346 -6.54 14.12 -19.31
C VAL A 346 -5.46 15.19 -19.22
N ALA A 347 -4.75 15.33 -18.07
CA ALA A 347 -3.60 16.22 -17.92
C ALA A 347 -2.50 15.94 -18.95
N ALA A 348 -2.19 14.66 -19.14
CA ALA A 348 -1.16 14.22 -20.10
C ALA A 348 -1.60 14.31 -21.59
N GLY A 349 -2.89 14.56 -21.86
CA GLY A 349 -3.43 14.59 -23.21
C GLY A 349 -3.70 13.22 -23.83
N LEU A 350 -3.63 12.14 -23.03
CA LEU A 350 -3.91 10.78 -23.49
C LEU A 350 -5.41 10.53 -23.69
N THR A 351 -6.25 11.30 -23.02
CA THR A 351 -7.71 11.24 -23.14
C THR A 351 -8.23 12.65 -23.31
N PRO A 352 -8.90 12.98 -24.43
CA PRO A 352 -9.52 14.29 -24.61
C PRO A 352 -10.73 14.43 -23.68
N PRO A 353 -10.97 15.61 -23.08
CA PRO A 353 -12.20 15.83 -22.32
C PRO A 353 -13.42 15.89 -23.25
N THR A 354 -14.59 15.46 -22.76
CA THR A 354 -15.86 15.56 -23.50
C THR A 354 -16.30 17.01 -23.61
N ARG A 355 -16.06 17.81 -22.55
CA ARG A 355 -16.34 19.28 -22.49
C ARG A 355 -15.28 19.95 -21.64
N GLY A 356 -15.14 21.27 -21.83
CA GLY A 356 -14.18 22.09 -21.12
C GLY A 356 -12.84 22.19 -21.86
N LYS A 357 -11.84 22.77 -21.19
CA LYS A 357 -10.52 23.03 -21.78
C LYS A 357 -9.40 22.69 -20.81
N VAL A 358 -8.31 22.15 -21.35
CA VAL A 358 -7.05 21.91 -20.62
C VAL A 358 -5.93 22.70 -21.28
N VAL A 359 -5.26 23.54 -20.51
CA VAL A 359 -4.11 24.34 -20.95
C VAL A 359 -2.85 23.76 -20.31
N ARG A 360 -1.80 23.59 -21.11
CA ARG A 360 -0.48 23.09 -20.72
C ARG A 360 0.58 24.04 -21.25
N THR A 361 1.56 24.42 -20.43
CA THR A 361 2.64 25.32 -20.83
C THR A 361 3.86 24.59 -21.39
N GLY A 362 3.87 23.26 -21.39
CA GLY A 362 4.97 22.44 -21.91
C GLY A 362 4.68 20.94 -21.81
N ARG A 363 5.73 20.14 -21.89
CA ARG A 363 5.64 18.67 -21.79
C ARG A 363 5.05 18.23 -20.45
N VAL A 364 4.07 17.33 -20.49
CA VAL A 364 3.52 16.65 -19.32
C VAL A 364 4.06 15.23 -19.31
N ALA A 365 4.76 14.86 -18.26
CA ALA A 365 5.23 13.50 -18.02
C ALA A 365 4.21 12.79 -17.12
N LEU A 366 3.78 11.60 -17.49
CA LEU A 366 2.84 10.79 -16.70
C LEU A 366 3.45 9.43 -16.38
N LEU A 367 3.50 9.08 -15.10
CA LEU A 367 3.72 7.73 -14.62
C LEU A 367 2.40 7.14 -14.15
N MET A 368 1.92 6.10 -14.82
CA MET A 368 0.70 5.37 -14.46
C MET A 368 0.97 4.34 -13.38
N GLN A 369 -0.10 3.78 -12.83
CA GLN A 369 -0.10 2.88 -11.68
C GLN A 369 0.76 1.61 -11.87
N ASN A 370 0.85 1.07 -13.09
CA ASN A 370 1.68 -0.10 -13.39
C ASN A 370 3.01 0.33 -14.02
N PRO A 371 4.13 0.32 -13.27
CA PRO A 371 5.43 0.71 -13.78
C PRO A 371 5.99 -0.27 -14.83
N GLY A 372 5.49 -1.50 -14.88
CA GLY A 372 5.89 -2.50 -15.87
C GLY A 372 5.55 -2.13 -17.32
N ASP A 373 4.55 -1.27 -17.52
CA ASP A 373 4.10 -0.86 -18.84
C ASP A 373 5.10 0.07 -19.58
N TYR A 374 6.12 0.57 -18.87
CA TYR A 374 7.11 1.51 -19.41
C TYR A 374 8.37 0.85 -19.94
N ALA A 375 8.70 -0.34 -19.45
CA ALA A 375 9.89 -1.07 -19.87
C ALA A 375 9.54 -2.00 -21.03
N LEU A 376 9.98 -1.62 -22.23
CA LEU A 376 9.65 -2.31 -23.48
C LEU A 376 10.79 -3.19 -24.00
N ARG A 377 12.00 -3.07 -23.43
CA ARG A 377 13.20 -3.80 -23.84
C ARG A 377 13.47 -4.97 -22.91
N ASP A 378 14.23 -5.93 -23.40
CA ASP A 378 14.61 -7.11 -22.61
C ASP A 378 15.72 -6.82 -21.59
N ARG A 379 16.44 -5.72 -21.75
CA ARG A 379 17.49 -5.27 -20.83
C ARG A 379 17.27 -3.82 -20.41
N ILE A 380 17.54 -3.52 -19.16
CA ILE A 380 17.40 -2.16 -18.61
C ILE A 380 18.37 -1.19 -19.30
N GLY A 381 19.59 -1.65 -19.64
CA GLY A 381 20.59 -0.87 -20.34
C GLY A 381 20.19 -0.43 -21.75
N ASP A 382 19.21 -1.12 -22.37
CA ASP A 382 18.66 -0.73 -23.67
C ASP A 382 17.55 0.33 -23.55
N GLU A 383 16.99 0.53 -22.34
CA GLU A 383 15.98 1.54 -22.07
C GLU A 383 16.58 2.92 -21.81
N LEU A 384 17.67 2.97 -21.06
CA LEU A 384 18.29 4.20 -20.55
C LEU A 384 19.80 4.16 -20.70
N SER A 385 20.42 5.35 -20.85
CA SER A 385 21.87 5.48 -20.81
C SER A 385 22.43 5.07 -19.44
N GLN A 386 23.69 4.63 -19.42
CA GLN A 386 24.38 4.25 -18.17
C GLN A 386 24.34 5.38 -17.12
N ALA A 387 24.54 6.63 -17.51
CA ALA A 387 24.45 7.77 -16.60
C ALA A 387 23.06 7.98 -16.01
N ALA A 388 21.98 7.74 -16.80
CA ALA A 388 20.61 7.81 -16.30
C ALA A 388 20.30 6.65 -15.33
N LEU A 389 20.83 5.45 -15.60
CA LEU A 389 20.70 4.30 -14.71
C LEU A 389 21.44 4.52 -13.38
N GLU A 390 22.62 5.11 -13.42
CA GLU A 390 23.39 5.47 -12.20
C GLU A 390 22.62 6.49 -11.36
N THR A 391 22.06 7.53 -12.00
CA THR A 391 21.21 8.53 -11.32
C THR A 391 19.99 7.90 -10.67
N ALA A 392 19.37 6.88 -11.33
CA ALA A 392 18.24 6.13 -10.79
C ALA A 392 18.65 5.06 -9.74
N GLY A 393 19.93 4.87 -9.48
CA GLY A 393 20.47 3.83 -8.60
C GLY A 393 20.27 2.41 -9.16
N LEU A 394 20.29 2.27 -10.51
CA LEU A 394 20.08 1.02 -11.24
C LEU A 394 21.29 0.61 -12.09
N GLY A 395 22.41 1.32 -12.01
CA GLY A 395 23.58 1.10 -12.87
C GLY A 395 24.12 -0.32 -12.83
N ALA A 396 24.16 -0.96 -11.66
CA ALA A 396 24.61 -2.35 -11.50
C ALA A 396 23.63 -3.39 -12.09
N LEU A 397 22.43 -2.98 -12.49
CA LEU A 397 21.35 -3.86 -12.97
C LEU A 397 21.14 -3.74 -14.49
N ALA A 398 22.02 -3.03 -15.21
CA ALA A 398 21.86 -2.72 -16.64
C ALA A 398 21.60 -3.95 -17.53
N GLU A 399 22.22 -5.10 -17.21
CA GLU A 399 22.07 -6.36 -17.95
C GLU A 399 20.82 -7.18 -17.57
N ARG A 400 20.08 -6.77 -16.52
CA ARG A 400 18.89 -7.50 -16.08
C ARG A 400 17.68 -7.22 -16.97
N ASN A 401 16.79 -8.22 -17.02
CA ASN A 401 15.47 -8.02 -17.60
C ASN A 401 14.60 -7.17 -16.63
N PRO A 402 13.84 -6.18 -17.12
CA PRO A 402 12.95 -5.38 -16.29
C PRO A 402 11.94 -6.20 -15.47
N ARG A 403 11.56 -7.39 -15.94
CA ARG A 403 10.63 -8.29 -15.23
C ARG A 403 11.24 -8.91 -13.98
N ASP A 404 12.58 -9.01 -13.93
CA ASP A 404 13.32 -9.57 -12.79
C ASP A 404 13.62 -8.52 -11.70
N LEU A 405 13.19 -7.28 -11.91
CA LEU A 405 13.34 -6.21 -10.94
C LEU A 405 12.35 -6.33 -9.80
N SER A 406 12.77 -5.95 -8.61
CA SER A 406 11.83 -5.69 -7.51
C SER A 406 10.85 -4.57 -7.84
N GLY A 407 9.72 -4.49 -7.13
CA GLY A 407 8.71 -3.44 -7.34
C GLY A 407 9.30 -2.03 -7.26
N GLY A 408 10.17 -1.76 -6.28
CA GLY A 408 10.83 -0.45 -6.13
C GLY A 408 11.85 -0.14 -7.23
N GLU A 409 12.57 -1.15 -7.74
CA GLU A 409 13.49 -0.99 -8.87
C GLU A 409 12.73 -0.71 -10.15
N ARG A 410 11.63 -1.44 -10.42
CA ARG A 410 10.73 -1.18 -11.56
C ARG A 410 10.16 0.23 -11.52
N GLN A 411 9.76 0.71 -10.35
CA GLN A 411 9.24 2.07 -10.17
C GLN A 411 10.30 3.13 -10.51
N ARG A 412 11.53 2.97 -10.02
CA ARG A 412 12.64 3.89 -10.34
C ARG A 412 12.99 3.87 -11.83
N LEU A 413 12.99 2.69 -12.45
CA LEU A 413 13.20 2.55 -13.88
C LEU A 413 12.12 3.29 -14.68
N ALA A 414 10.84 3.03 -14.40
CA ALA A 414 9.72 3.67 -15.07
C ALA A 414 9.74 5.20 -14.91
N LEU A 415 10.08 5.68 -13.72
CA LEU A 415 10.21 7.12 -13.47
C LEU A 415 11.38 7.73 -14.26
N ALA A 416 12.53 7.07 -14.31
CA ALA A 416 13.67 7.52 -15.11
C ALA A 416 13.34 7.54 -16.61
N ILE A 417 12.58 6.55 -17.12
CA ILE A 417 12.11 6.52 -18.52
C ILE A 417 11.18 7.71 -18.80
N VAL A 418 10.19 7.95 -17.93
CA VAL A 418 9.21 9.02 -18.09
C VAL A 418 9.83 10.42 -18.01
N LEU A 419 10.87 10.58 -17.19
CA LEU A 419 11.59 11.85 -17.02
C LEU A 419 12.69 12.06 -18.07
N ARG A 420 12.97 11.09 -18.93
CA ARG A 420 14.02 11.16 -19.96
C ARG A 420 13.81 12.34 -20.90
N GLY A 421 14.93 12.98 -21.32
CA GLY A 421 14.95 14.06 -22.30
C GLY A 421 14.73 15.44 -21.68
N GLU A 422 13.96 16.31 -22.38
CA GLU A 422 13.66 17.65 -21.90
C GLU A 422 12.85 17.61 -20.60
N ARG A 423 13.22 18.47 -19.66
CA ARG A 423 12.53 18.56 -18.37
C ARG A 423 11.03 18.87 -18.57
N PRO A 424 10.14 18.07 -18.01
CA PRO A 424 8.71 18.31 -18.15
C PRO A 424 8.28 19.56 -17.36
N ALA A 425 7.36 20.33 -17.93
CA ALA A 425 6.70 21.42 -17.20
C ALA A 425 5.79 20.89 -16.08
N VAL A 426 5.21 19.69 -16.30
CA VAL A 426 4.33 19.01 -15.34
C VAL A 426 4.73 17.54 -15.24
N VAL A 427 4.84 17.04 -14.02
CA VAL A 427 5.04 15.63 -13.68
C VAL A 427 3.80 15.12 -12.97
N CYS A 428 3.14 14.13 -13.55
CA CYS A 428 1.97 13.46 -12.99
C CYS A 428 2.35 12.02 -12.60
N LEU A 429 2.03 11.61 -11.38
CA LEU A 429 2.28 10.24 -10.91
C LEU A 429 0.98 9.67 -10.33
N ASP A 430 0.66 8.45 -10.74
CA ASP A 430 -0.54 7.72 -10.30
C ASP A 430 -0.13 6.57 -9.37
N GLU A 431 -0.47 6.71 -8.07
CA GLU A 431 -0.16 5.76 -6.98
C GLU A 431 1.32 5.33 -6.93
N PRO A 432 2.30 6.28 -6.96
CA PRO A 432 3.71 5.92 -7.06
C PRO A 432 4.29 5.27 -5.80
N THR A 433 3.59 5.33 -4.66
CA THR A 433 4.06 4.80 -3.37
C THR A 433 3.64 3.36 -3.09
N ARG A 434 2.93 2.72 -4.04
CA ARG A 434 2.42 1.36 -3.89
C ARG A 434 3.56 0.35 -3.75
N GLY A 435 3.49 -0.55 -2.74
CA GLY A 435 4.50 -1.57 -2.49
C GLY A 435 5.88 -1.02 -2.07
N MET A 436 5.95 0.28 -1.74
CA MET A 436 7.18 0.90 -1.25
C MET A 436 7.24 0.88 0.28
N ASP A 437 8.39 0.48 0.79
CA ASP A 437 8.73 0.72 2.18
C ASP A 437 9.03 2.23 2.44
N ARG A 438 9.17 2.58 3.70
CA ARG A 438 9.37 3.97 4.12
C ARG A 438 10.60 4.61 3.49
N ARG A 439 11.74 3.91 3.43
CA ARG A 439 13.00 4.44 2.89
C ARG A 439 12.85 4.80 1.41
N HIS A 440 12.17 3.94 0.63
CA HIS A 440 11.90 4.21 -0.78
C HIS A 440 10.94 5.39 -0.96
N LYS A 441 9.93 5.54 -0.09
CA LYS A 441 9.02 6.70 -0.10
C LYS A 441 9.76 8.01 0.21
N GLU A 442 10.66 8.01 1.20
CA GLU A 442 11.49 9.16 1.54
C GLU A 442 12.39 9.57 0.36
N THR A 443 13.01 8.60 -0.32
CA THR A 443 13.82 8.84 -1.53
C THR A 443 12.98 9.42 -2.68
N LEU A 444 11.80 8.85 -2.94
CA LEU A 444 10.88 9.37 -3.94
C LEU A 444 10.44 10.81 -3.60
N CYS A 445 10.10 11.07 -2.35
CA CYS A 445 9.70 12.40 -1.88
C CYS A 445 10.78 13.43 -2.16
N ALA A 446 12.04 13.15 -1.80
CA ALA A 446 13.18 14.04 -2.04
C ALA A 446 13.36 14.33 -3.55
N MET A 447 13.34 13.30 -4.39
CA MET A 447 13.47 13.46 -5.84
C MET A 447 12.34 14.32 -6.45
N LEU A 448 11.09 14.14 -6.00
CA LEU A 448 9.96 14.94 -6.48
C LEU A 448 10.04 16.39 -5.97
N GLN A 449 10.58 16.62 -4.78
CA GLN A 449 10.86 17.95 -4.25
C GLN A 449 11.94 18.66 -5.09
N ASP A 450 12.99 17.97 -5.50
CA ASP A 450 14.04 18.51 -6.37
C ASP A 450 13.48 18.88 -7.76
N LEU A 451 12.61 18.05 -8.34
CA LEU A 451 11.91 18.36 -9.60
C LEU A 451 11.04 19.63 -9.47
N ALA A 452 10.34 19.77 -8.36
CA ALA A 452 9.51 20.95 -8.09
C ALA A 452 10.37 22.20 -7.88
N ALA A 453 11.46 22.10 -7.11
CA ALA A 453 12.43 23.18 -6.89
C ALA A 453 13.07 23.64 -8.22
N ALA A 454 13.27 22.71 -9.16
CA ALA A 454 13.74 22.99 -10.51
C ALA A 454 12.66 23.64 -11.42
N GLY A 455 11.42 23.80 -10.95
CA GLY A 455 10.33 24.53 -11.62
C GLY A 455 9.26 23.64 -12.28
N SER A 456 9.36 22.30 -12.25
CA SER A 456 8.29 21.43 -12.71
C SER A 456 7.12 21.44 -11.72
N ALA A 457 5.88 21.57 -12.19
CA ALA A 457 4.71 21.29 -11.36
C ALA A 457 4.61 19.78 -11.11
N VAL A 458 4.38 19.35 -9.87
CA VAL A 458 4.31 17.92 -9.53
C VAL A 458 2.94 17.60 -8.95
N ILE A 459 2.23 16.65 -9.58
CA ILE A 459 0.92 16.19 -9.16
C ILE A 459 1.02 14.70 -8.84
N VAL A 460 0.74 14.32 -7.61
CA VAL A 460 0.74 12.91 -7.17
C VAL A 460 -0.67 12.50 -6.79
N ALA A 461 -1.27 11.61 -7.56
CA ALA A 461 -2.50 10.93 -7.15
C ALA A 461 -2.12 9.77 -6.23
N THR A 462 -2.65 9.78 -5.02
CA THR A 462 -2.37 8.74 -4.03
C THR A 462 -3.47 8.66 -2.97
N HIS A 463 -3.49 7.57 -2.24
CA HIS A 463 -4.28 7.40 -1.01
C HIS A 463 -3.37 7.35 0.25
N ASP A 464 -2.06 7.55 0.09
CA ASP A 464 -1.08 7.55 1.17
C ASP A 464 -1.01 8.92 1.85
N THR A 465 -1.68 9.05 3.00
CA THR A 465 -1.76 10.30 3.76
C THR A 465 -0.43 10.71 4.38
N GLU A 466 0.40 9.75 4.79
CA GLU A 466 1.72 10.01 5.36
C GLU A 466 2.67 10.57 4.29
N PHE A 467 2.67 9.96 3.10
CA PHE A 467 3.41 10.50 1.95
C PHE A 467 2.89 11.88 1.52
N THR A 468 1.56 12.04 1.49
CA THR A 468 0.94 13.33 1.15
C THR A 468 1.39 14.44 2.11
N ALA A 469 1.40 14.17 3.42
CA ALA A 469 1.86 15.13 4.43
C ALA A 469 3.34 15.52 4.27
N ALA A 470 4.19 14.56 3.90
CA ALA A 470 5.63 14.81 3.71
C ALA A 470 5.95 15.51 2.39
N PHE A 471 5.16 15.27 1.34
CA PHE A 471 5.44 15.72 -0.02
C PHE A 471 4.76 17.03 -0.38
N SER A 472 3.44 17.16 -0.17
CA SER A 472 2.61 18.19 -0.80
C SER A 472 2.42 19.44 0.06
N GLU A 473 2.33 20.59 -0.62
CA GLU A 473 1.93 21.87 0.00
C GLU A 473 0.42 22.08 -0.07
N ARG A 474 -0.21 21.54 -1.12
CA ARG A 474 -1.64 21.65 -1.41
C ARG A 474 -2.21 20.29 -1.73
N THR A 475 -3.39 20.03 -1.22
CA THR A 475 -4.11 18.79 -1.44
C THR A 475 -5.48 19.07 -2.05
N VAL A 476 -5.77 18.36 -3.14
CA VAL A 476 -7.06 18.33 -3.81
C VAL A 476 -7.74 17.01 -3.50
N LEU A 477 -8.87 17.03 -2.82
CA LEU A 477 -9.68 15.84 -2.56
C LEU A 477 -10.73 15.70 -3.66
N LEU A 478 -10.66 14.62 -4.42
CA LEU A 478 -11.65 14.27 -5.44
C LEU A 478 -12.75 13.38 -4.86
N GLY A 479 -14.00 13.74 -5.14
CA GLY A 479 -15.19 12.93 -4.86
C GLY A 479 -16.14 12.97 -6.04
N ASP A 480 -16.58 11.82 -6.52
CA ASP A 480 -17.53 11.67 -7.63
C ASP A 480 -17.19 12.52 -8.87
N GLY A 481 -15.91 12.51 -9.25
CA GLY A 481 -15.40 13.18 -10.45
C GLY A 481 -15.23 14.69 -10.35
N ARG A 482 -15.28 15.28 -9.15
CA ARG A 482 -15.07 16.73 -8.94
C ARG A 482 -14.21 17.00 -7.69
N PRO A 483 -13.49 18.12 -7.64
CA PRO A 483 -12.85 18.58 -6.42
C PRO A 483 -13.90 18.90 -5.35
N VAL A 484 -13.82 18.22 -4.19
CA VAL A 484 -14.67 18.49 -3.02
C VAL A 484 -13.95 19.34 -1.98
N ALA A 485 -12.62 19.30 -1.98
CA ALA A 485 -11.75 20.19 -1.22
C ALA A 485 -10.51 20.52 -2.05
N ASP A 486 -10.00 21.72 -1.92
CA ASP A 486 -8.79 22.24 -2.55
C ASP A 486 -8.19 23.30 -1.62
N ALA A 487 -7.20 22.87 -0.81
CA ALA A 487 -6.68 23.66 0.29
C ALA A 487 -5.23 23.28 0.62
N PRO A 488 -4.53 24.02 1.50
CA PRO A 488 -3.27 23.60 2.08
C PRO A 488 -3.37 22.20 2.66
N THR A 489 -2.33 21.38 2.48
CA THR A 489 -2.31 19.97 2.91
C THR A 489 -2.65 19.82 4.39
N ALA A 490 -2.18 20.75 5.23
CA ALA A 490 -2.49 20.75 6.66
C ALA A 490 -4.00 20.84 6.94
N ASP A 491 -4.73 21.67 6.18
CA ASP A 491 -6.16 21.86 6.40
C ASP A 491 -6.98 20.64 5.95
N VAL A 492 -6.52 19.94 4.91
CA VAL A 492 -7.22 18.74 4.40
C VAL A 492 -6.97 17.51 5.28
N LEU A 493 -5.74 17.35 5.81
CA LEU A 493 -5.33 16.16 6.56
C LEU A 493 -5.53 16.27 8.08
N ALA A 494 -5.79 17.46 8.62
CA ALA A 494 -5.87 17.68 10.06
C ALA A 494 -7.13 17.07 10.72
N GLY A 495 -8.28 17.07 10.03
CA GLY A 495 -9.58 16.72 10.63
C GLY A 495 -10.30 15.53 10.00
N GLY A 496 -9.68 14.82 9.06
CA GLY A 496 -10.32 13.74 8.32
C GLY A 496 -10.44 12.44 9.11
N TRP A 497 -11.55 11.71 8.96
CA TRP A 497 -11.67 10.37 9.52
C TRP A 497 -10.81 9.35 8.76
N TYR A 498 -10.73 9.47 7.44
CA TYR A 498 -10.00 8.56 6.55
C TYR A 498 -8.75 9.20 5.94
N PHE A 499 -8.87 10.46 5.52
CA PHE A 499 -7.76 11.21 4.95
C PHE A 499 -7.07 12.06 6.02
N ALA A 500 -6.48 11.38 7.00
CA ALA A 500 -5.66 12.00 8.05
C ALA A 500 -4.46 11.10 8.34
N THR A 501 -3.31 11.70 8.67
CA THR A 501 -2.14 10.94 9.13
C THR A 501 -2.40 10.33 10.49
N GLN A 502 -1.62 9.31 10.86
CA GLN A 502 -1.74 8.73 12.21
C GLN A 502 -1.41 9.76 13.29
N THR A 503 -0.40 10.61 13.06
CA THR A 503 -0.05 11.71 13.97
C THR A 503 -1.20 12.71 14.14
N ALA A 504 -1.84 13.13 13.04
CA ALA A 504 -3.00 14.02 13.12
C ALA A 504 -4.16 13.41 13.90
N ARG A 505 -4.42 12.11 13.71
CA ARG A 505 -5.44 11.38 14.48
C ARG A 505 -5.10 11.31 15.97
N ILE A 506 -3.83 11.19 16.35
CA ILE A 506 -3.39 11.15 17.76
C ILE A 506 -3.51 12.52 18.42
N LEU A 507 -3.12 13.58 17.72
CA LEU A 507 -3.00 14.95 18.24
C LEU A 507 -4.15 15.88 17.80
N ASP A 508 -5.30 15.33 17.42
CA ASP A 508 -6.50 16.08 16.98
C ASP A 508 -6.19 17.15 15.93
N GLY A 509 -5.29 16.84 14.99
CA GLY A 509 -4.92 17.71 13.87
C GLY A 509 -3.85 18.76 14.18
N ALA A 510 -3.28 18.79 15.37
CA ALA A 510 -2.27 19.78 15.76
C ALA A 510 -0.94 19.63 14.98
N ALA A 511 -0.63 18.41 14.51
CA ALA A 511 0.53 18.12 13.66
C ALA A 511 0.19 17.02 12.66
N LEU A 512 0.87 17.00 11.52
CA LEU A 512 0.71 15.95 10.51
C LEU A 512 1.82 14.89 10.57
N LEU A 513 3.04 15.29 10.88
CA LEU A 513 4.21 14.42 10.90
C LEU A 513 4.67 14.10 12.33
N PRO A 514 5.26 12.92 12.57
CA PRO A 514 5.77 12.53 13.89
C PRO A 514 6.75 13.52 14.48
N GLU A 515 7.63 14.11 13.67
CA GLU A 515 8.64 15.08 14.06
C GLU A 515 8.00 16.39 14.58
N GLU A 516 6.98 16.87 13.89
CA GLU A 516 6.20 18.06 14.26
C GLU A 516 5.46 17.81 15.59
N GLY A 517 4.75 16.69 15.67
CA GLY A 517 4.02 16.27 16.85
C GLY A 517 4.92 16.08 18.08
N ALA A 518 6.09 15.48 17.90
CA ALA A 518 7.05 15.30 18.98
C ALA A 518 7.60 16.64 19.49
N ALA A 519 7.77 17.64 18.61
CA ALA A 519 8.18 18.98 19.02
C ALA A 519 7.09 19.67 19.87
N LEU A 520 5.80 19.46 19.54
CA LEU A 520 4.68 19.95 20.35
C LEU A 520 4.63 19.29 21.73
N LEU A 521 4.68 17.94 21.78
CA LEU A 521 4.62 17.19 23.03
C LEU A 521 5.79 17.49 23.99
N ARG A 522 6.99 17.79 23.46
CA ARG A 522 8.14 18.21 24.27
C ARG A 522 7.99 19.63 24.83
N ARG A 523 7.34 20.55 24.12
CA ARG A 523 7.09 21.92 24.60
C ARG A 523 6.06 21.94 25.74
N GLU A 524 5.04 21.10 25.67
CA GLU A 524 4.06 20.96 26.77
C GLU A 524 4.72 20.49 28.06
N VAL A 525 5.63 19.53 28.01
CA VAL A 525 6.40 19.06 29.17
C VAL A 525 7.33 20.13 29.74
N ALA A 526 7.88 21.03 28.91
CA ALA A 526 8.75 22.11 29.36
C ALA A 526 7.98 23.30 29.99
N LEU A 527 6.67 23.36 29.81
CA LEU A 527 5.79 24.41 30.32
C LEU A 527 4.95 23.94 31.52
N ALA A 528 4.88 22.62 31.79
CA ALA A 528 4.26 21.99 32.96
C ALA A 528 5.26 21.80 34.11
#